data_3e84343ac17e2d453a9fa12b625f508b
#
_entry.id   3e84343ac17e2d453a9fa12b625f508b
#
_cell.length_a   1.000
_cell.length_b   1.000
_cell.length_c   1.000
_cell.angle_alpha   90.00
_cell.angle_beta   90.00
_cell.angle_gamma   90.00
#
_symmetry.space_group_name_H-M   'P 1'
#
loop_
_entity.id
_entity.type
_entity.pdbx_description
1 polymer ?
#
loop_
_entity_poly.entity_id
_entity_poly.type
_entity_poly.pdbx_seq_one_letter_code
_entity_poly.pdbx_strand_id
1 'polypeptide(L)'
;MAQTTPTPHVALIFGGNGWIGNKVFNILNANPDVTVYKAKSRADDADSVAKELDCYGNVTHVMSFIGRTHGTYEGEKITTIDYLEKPGKLVENMRDNLFAPLLLASVCKERNIHFTYLGTGCIFDYDDEHKYGDVTTGFTEQDLPNFFGSSYSTVKGYTDRLMHLLNNDTTLNVRIRMPITDEIIDRNFITKITNYKKICSIPNSMTVLNELLPVLMNIALDKKTGTINLTNPGVISHNEILEMYKDIVDPSFTWANFTIEEQNLILASKRSNNCLDTTILEYDSNYKVKNIKESVRDVLTLMKGNIYP
;
A
#
# COMPACT_ATOMS: atom_id res chain seq x y z
N MET A 1 8.50 39.03 17.37
CA MET A 1 8.37 37.95 16.36
C MET A 1 6.93 37.50 16.37
N ALA A 2 6.17 37.74 15.30
CA ALA A 2 4.80 37.28 15.21
C ALA A 2 4.81 35.76 15.16
N GLN A 3 4.12 35.12 16.10
CA GLN A 3 3.82 33.69 16.01
C GLN A 3 2.93 33.51 14.79
N THR A 4 3.48 32.98 13.69
CA THR A 4 2.67 32.49 12.58
C THR A 4 1.85 31.32 13.10
N THR A 5 0.55 31.51 13.28
CA THR A 5 -0.37 30.40 13.51
C THR A 5 -0.17 29.41 12.35
N PRO A 6 0.08 28.12 12.63
CA PRO A 6 0.22 27.13 11.55
C PRO A 6 -1.03 27.17 10.68
N THR A 7 -0.86 27.20 9.38
CA THR A 7 -2.00 27.11 8.46
C THR A 7 -2.64 25.74 8.68
N PRO A 8 -3.94 25.68 9.01
CA PRO A 8 -4.57 24.39 9.28
C PRO A 8 -4.49 23.49 8.05
N HIS A 9 -4.18 22.21 8.25
CA HIS A 9 -4.15 21.23 7.18
C HIS A 9 -5.58 20.89 6.76
N VAL A 10 -5.87 20.97 5.46
CA VAL A 10 -7.16 20.53 4.89
C VAL A 10 -6.87 19.39 3.92
N ALA A 11 -7.33 18.19 4.26
CA ALA A 11 -7.07 16.97 3.52
C ALA A 11 -8.33 16.43 2.84
N LEU A 12 -8.24 16.08 1.56
CA LEU A 12 -9.29 15.40 0.79
C LEU A 12 -8.82 14.00 0.39
N ILE A 13 -9.56 12.97 0.81
CA ILE A 13 -9.19 11.57 0.63
C ILE A 13 -10.04 10.90 -0.45
N PHE A 14 -9.43 10.55 -1.57
CA PHE A 14 -9.99 9.66 -2.57
C PHE A 14 -9.80 8.20 -2.16
N GLY A 15 -10.85 7.38 -2.28
CA GLY A 15 -10.84 6.02 -1.75
C GLY A 15 -11.02 5.94 -0.22
N GLY A 16 -11.49 7.01 0.43
CA GLY A 16 -11.68 7.12 1.88
C GLY A 16 -12.69 6.13 2.49
N ASN A 17 -13.51 5.46 1.68
CA ASN A 17 -14.40 4.38 2.13
C ASN A 17 -13.77 2.98 2.00
N GLY A 18 -12.59 2.88 1.39
CA GLY A 18 -11.81 1.65 1.32
C GLY A 18 -11.13 1.33 2.66
N TRP A 19 -10.58 0.12 2.78
CA TRP A 19 -9.97 -0.36 4.01
C TRP A 19 -8.84 0.56 4.52
N ILE A 20 -7.82 0.83 3.69
CA ILE A 20 -6.69 1.69 4.10
C ILE A 20 -7.13 3.15 4.17
N GLY A 21 -7.88 3.64 3.18
CA GLY A 21 -8.35 5.03 3.16
C GLY A 21 -9.22 5.39 4.37
N ASN A 22 -10.05 4.47 4.86
CA ASN A 22 -10.84 4.70 6.07
C ASN A 22 -9.98 4.73 7.34
N LYS A 23 -8.92 3.90 7.42
CA LYS A 23 -7.94 3.96 8.53
C LYS A 23 -7.23 5.32 8.56
N VAL A 24 -6.77 5.77 7.39
CA VAL A 24 -6.14 7.09 7.25
C VAL A 24 -7.11 8.22 7.61
N PHE A 25 -8.36 8.15 7.14
CA PHE A 25 -9.38 9.12 7.53
C PHE A 25 -9.53 9.21 9.06
N ASN A 26 -9.58 8.08 9.75
CA ASN A 26 -9.71 8.06 11.21
C ASN A 26 -8.48 8.63 11.92
N ILE A 27 -7.26 8.34 11.42
CA ILE A 27 -6.02 8.92 11.97
C ILE A 27 -6.03 10.44 11.84
N LEU A 28 -6.34 10.95 10.64
CA LEU A 28 -6.36 12.39 10.39
C LEU A 28 -7.51 13.11 11.13
N ASN A 29 -8.68 12.47 11.23
CA ASN A 29 -9.83 13.02 11.94
C ASN A 29 -9.61 13.10 13.46
N ALA A 30 -8.71 12.32 14.02
CA ALA A 30 -8.29 12.40 15.40
C ALA A 30 -7.24 13.50 15.67
N ASN A 31 -6.64 14.08 14.62
CA ASN A 31 -5.66 15.16 14.74
C ASN A 31 -6.37 16.52 14.73
N PRO A 32 -6.29 17.32 15.83
CA PRO A 32 -6.98 18.61 15.92
C PRO A 32 -6.49 19.67 14.92
N ASP A 33 -5.28 19.52 14.36
CA ASP A 33 -4.70 20.45 13.40
C ASP A 33 -5.10 20.14 11.95
N VAL A 34 -5.92 19.10 11.73
CA VAL A 34 -6.32 18.63 10.40
C VAL A 34 -7.84 18.64 10.25
N THR A 35 -8.32 19.28 9.20
CA THR A 35 -9.69 19.10 8.71
C THR A 35 -9.66 18.08 7.57
N VAL A 36 -10.36 16.96 7.69
CA VAL A 36 -10.32 15.88 6.71
C VAL A 36 -11.69 15.57 6.11
N TYR A 37 -11.73 15.40 4.80
CA TYR A 37 -12.93 15.04 4.04
C TYR A 37 -12.69 13.78 3.21
N LYS A 38 -13.74 12.99 3.01
CA LYS A 38 -13.77 11.91 2.02
C LYS A 38 -14.30 12.47 0.70
N ALA A 39 -13.55 12.31 -0.37
CA ALA A 39 -13.96 12.76 -1.69
C ALA A 39 -15.23 12.04 -2.17
N LYS A 40 -16.10 12.80 -2.85
CA LYS A 40 -17.37 12.35 -3.42
C LYS A 40 -17.29 12.23 -4.94
N SER A 41 -16.44 13.04 -5.59
CA SER A 41 -16.21 13.00 -7.02
C SER A 41 -15.47 11.71 -7.42
N ARG A 42 -15.62 11.35 -8.68
CA ARG A 42 -14.82 10.27 -9.26
C ARG A 42 -13.43 10.80 -9.60
N ALA A 43 -12.40 10.06 -9.22
CA ALA A 43 -11.01 10.44 -9.46
C ALA A 43 -10.57 10.34 -10.94
N ASP A 44 -11.41 9.77 -11.80
CA ASP A 44 -11.20 9.67 -13.25
C ASP A 44 -11.96 10.75 -14.04
N ASP A 45 -12.50 11.77 -13.36
CA ASP A 45 -13.23 12.91 -13.93
C ASP A 45 -12.60 14.22 -13.44
N ALA A 46 -11.79 14.86 -14.31
CA ALA A 46 -11.03 16.06 -13.97
C ALA A 46 -11.93 17.22 -13.56
N ASP A 47 -13.06 17.43 -14.26
CA ASP A 47 -13.97 18.54 -13.99
C ASP A 47 -14.66 18.36 -12.64
N SER A 48 -15.07 17.15 -12.31
CA SER A 48 -15.69 16.84 -11.02
C SER A 48 -14.69 16.98 -9.87
N VAL A 49 -13.44 16.53 -10.06
CA VAL A 49 -12.35 16.71 -9.09
C VAL A 49 -12.08 18.20 -8.85
N ALA A 50 -11.93 18.99 -9.93
CA ALA A 50 -11.68 20.41 -9.84
C ALA A 50 -12.80 21.16 -9.09
N LYS A 51 -14.07 20.89 -9.41
CA LYS A 51 -15.23 21.46 -8.73
C LYS A 51 -15.28 21.08 -7.25
N GLU A 52 -14.95 19.83 -6.91
CA GLU A 52 -14.94 19.40 -5.52
C GLU A 52 -13.85 20.10 -4.71
N LEU A 53 -12.65 20.25 -5.27
CA LEU A 53 -11.56 21.01 -4.65
C LEU A 53 -11.98 22.48 -4.40
N ASP A 54 -12.66 23.10 -5.38
CA ASP A 54 -13.17 24.48 -5.24
C ASP A 54 -14.23 24.60 -4.14
N CYS A 55 -15.07 23.57 -3.95
CA CYS A 55 -16.09 23.54 -2.89
C CYS A 55 -15.51 23.55 -1.48
N TYR A 56 -14.37 22.89 -1.26
CA TYR A 56 -13.69 22.88 0.05
C TYR A 56 -12.75 24.06 0.25
N GLY A 57 -12.48 24.83 -0.81
CA GLY A 57 -11.77 26.11 -0.80
C GLY A 57 -10.26 25.98 -0.64
N ASN A 58 -9.76 25.73 0.55
CA ASN A 58 -8.33 25.77 0.87
C ASN A 58 -7.73 24.38 1.10
N VAL A 59 -8.05 23.41 0.25
CA VAL A 59 -7.43 22.08 0.31
C VAL A 59 -5.91 22.19 0.17
N THR A 60 -5.20 21.65 1.14
CA THR A 60 -3.73 21.66 1.17
C THR A 60 -3.13 20.31 0.82
N HIS A 61 -3.90 19.22 1.01
CA HIS A 61 -3.49 17.84 0.78
C HIS A 61 -4.59 17.06 0.08
N VAL A 62 -4.22 16.34 -0.98
CA VAL A 62 -5.06 15.31 -1.60
C VAL A 62 -4.34 13.98 -1.41
N MET A 63 -5.07 12.95 -0.97
CA MET A 63 -4.51 11.63 -0.76
C MET A 63 -5.33 10.59 -1.50
N SER A 64 -4.68 9.73 -2.30
CA SER A 64 -5.34 8.68 -3.07
C SER A 64 -5.02 7.30 -2.54
N PHE A 65 -6.04 6.63 -2.03
CA PHE A 65 -6.05 5.22 -1.63
C PHE A 65 -6.88 4.39 -2.60
N ILE A 66 -7.10 4.90 -3.82
CA ILE A 66 -7.76 4.17 -4.88
C ILE A 66 -6.81 3.10 -5.41
N GLY A 67 -7.34 1.88 -5.56
CA GLY A 67 -6.63 0.78 -6.18
C GLY A 67 -7.59 -0.38 -6.44
N ARG A 68 -7.57 -0.88 -7.67
CA ARG A 68 -8.35 -2.06 -8.06
C ARG A 68 -7.46 -3.30 -7.91
N THR A 69 -7.87 -4.24 -7.05
CA THR A 69 -7.16 -5.50 -6.82
C THR A 69 -8.08 -6.72 -6.76
N HIS A 70 -9.39 -6.48 -6.75
CA HIS A 70 -10.41 -7.52 -6.56
C HIS A 70 -11.75 -7.02 -7.08
N GLY A 71 -12.70 -7.92 -7.23
CA GLY A 71 -14.06 -7.57 -7.66
C GLY A 71 -14.94 -8.79 -7.82
N THR A 72 -16.10 -8.61 -8.46
CA THR A 72 -17.01 -9.69 -8.82
C THR A 72 -16.98 -9.89 -10.34
N TYR A 73 -16.82 -11.12 -10.79
CA TYR A 73 -16.86 -11.53 -12.18
C TYR A 73 -17.80 -12.72 -12.34
N GLU A 74 -18.81 -12.59 -13.22
CA GLU A 74 -19.84 -13.62 -13.46
C GLU A 74 -20.49 -14.16 -12.17
N GLY A 75 -20.73 -13.28 -11.20
CA GLY A 75 -21.34 -13.62 -9.91
C GLY A 75 -20.34 -14.14 -8.85
N GLU A 76 -19.12 -14.46 -9.22
CA GLU A 76 -18.09 -14.95 -8.31
C GLU A 76 -17.26 -13.79 -7.74
N LYS A 77 -17.09 -13.75 -6.39
CA LYS A 77 -16.21 -12.79 -5.71
C LYS A 77 -14.76 -13.27 -5.77
N ILE A 78 -13.91 -12.55 -6.50
CA ILE A 78 -12.47 -12.81 -6.59
C ILE A 78 -11.73 -11.78 -5.71
N THR A 79 -11.09 -12.26 -4.64
CA THR A 79 -10.46 -11.42 -3.60
C THR A 79 -8.99 -11.09 -3.88
N THR A 80 -8.45 -11.57 -5.00
CA THR A 80 -7.05 -11.39 -5.44
C THR A 80 -6.96 -10.62 -6.75
N ILE A 81 -5.72 -10.27 -7.15
CA ILE A 81 -5.43 -9.61 -8.43
C ILE A 81 -5.81 -10.45 -9.66
N ASP A 82 -6.06 -11.76 -9.50
CA ASP A 82 -6.56 -12.63 -10.58
C ASP A 82 -7.90 -12.13 -11.17
N TYR A 83 -8.64 -11.30 -10.42
CA TYR A 83 -9.78 -10.56 -10.94
C TYR A 83 -9.42 -9.71 -12.18
N LEU A 84 -8.25 -9.10 -12.16
CA LEU A 84 -7.81 -8.19 -13.23
C LEU A 84 -7.31 -8.92 -14.49
N GLU A 85 -7.11 -10.24 -14.39
CA GLU A 85 -6.79 -11.10 -15.55
C GLU A 85 -8.06 -11.59 -16.28
N LYS A 86 -9.25 -11.33 -15.74
CA LYS A 86 -10.52 -11.72 -16.37
C LYS A 86 -10.81 -10.87 -17.62
N PRO A 87 -11.48 -11.42 -18.64
CA PRO A 87 -11.85 -10.70 -19.87
C PRO A 87 -12.50 -9.33 -19.57
N GLY A 88 -12.03 -8.28 -20.24
CA GLY A 88 -12.54 -6.91 -20.10
C GLY A 88 -12.08 -6.14 -18.85
N LYS A 89 -11.37 -6.78 -17.90
CA LYS A 89 -10.97 -6.13 -16.65
C LYS A 89 -9.71 -5.25 -16.74
N LEU A 90 -8.98 -5.33 -17.85
CA LEU A 90 -7.87 -4.41 -18.12
C LEU A 90 -8.33 -2.94 -18.14
N VAL A 91 -9.53 -2.66 -18.64
CA VAL A 91 -10.09 -1.29 -18.66
C VAL A 91 -10.26 -0.74 -17.23
N GLU A 92 -10.83 -1.55 -16.33
CA GLU A 92 -10.96 -1.16 -14.91
C GLU A 92 -9.58 -0.99 -14.25
N ASN A 93 -8.62 -1.88 -14.57
CA ASN A 93 -7.26 -1.80 -14.08
C ASN A 93 -6.59 -0.49 -14.49
N MET A 94 -6.62 -0.17 -15.79
CA MET A 94 -6.02 1.07 -16.31
C MET A 94 -6.71 2.32 -15.76
N ARG A 95 -8.04 2.32 -15.66
CA ARG A 95 -8.80 3.45 -15.12
C ARG A 95 -8.44 3.72 -13.66
N ASP A 96 -8.52 2.69 -12.80
CA ASP A 96 -8.41 2.87 -11.35
C ASP A 96 -6.94 2.89 -10.86
N ASN A 97 -6.04 2.15 -11.53
CA ASN A 97 -4.65 1.99 -11.10
C ASN A 97 -3.63 2.85 -11.88
N LEU A 98 -4.01 3.46 -13.00
CA LEU A 98 -3.15 4.32 -13.81
C LEU A 98 -3.76 5.70 -14.01
N PHE A 99 -4.91 5.79 -14.69
CA PHE A 99 -5.47 7.06 -15.13
C PHE A 99 -5.90 7.95 -13.96
N ALA A 100 -6.71 7.42 -13.03
CA ALA A 100 -7.21 8.19 -11.90
C ALA A 100 -6.10 8.79 -11.02
N PRO A 101 -5.07 8.03 -10.57
CA PRO A 101 -4.00 8.62 -9.78
C PRO A 101 -3.15 9.65 -10.54
N LEU A 102 -2.91 9.46 -11.83
CA LEU A 102 -2.16 10.44 -12.63
C LEU A 102 -2.95 11.73 -12.84
N LEU A 103 -4.27 11.62 -13.07
CA LEU A 103 -5.16 12.78 -13.17
C LEU A 103 -5.14 13.57 -11.86
N LEU A 104 -5.29 12.91 -10.70
CA LEU A 104 -5.22 13.57 -9.40
C LEU A 104 -3.87 14.28 -9.19
N ALA A 105 -2.76 13.61 -9.53
CA ALA A 105 -1.42 14.20 -9.42
C ALA A 105 -1.28 15.47 -10.28
N SER A 106 -1.77 15.44 -11.53
CA SER A 106 -1.74 16.58 -12.44
C SER A 106 -2.58 17.76 -11.92
N VAL A 107 -3.82 17.50 -11.50
CA VAL A 107 -4.71 18.54 -10.95
C VAL A 107 -4.11 19.15 -9.69
N CYS A 108 -3.51 18.34 -8.82
CA CYS A 108 -2.84 18.82 -7.61
C CYS A 108 -1.62 19.68 -7.92
N LYS A 109 -0.81 19.26 -8.90
CA LYS A 109 0.36 20.03 -9.34
C LYS A 109 -0.02 21.40 -9.87
N GLU A 110 -1.04 21.49 -10.74
CA GLU A 110 -1.54 22.77 -11.30
C GLU A 110 -2.06 23.71 -10.21
N ARG A 111 -2.55 23.18 -9.09
CA ARG A 111 -3.11 23.94 -7.96
C ARG A 111 -2.15 24.13 -6.79
N ASN A 112 -0.91 23.64 -6.91
CA ASN A 112 0.10 23.62 -5.84
C ASN A 112 -0.42 22.95 -4.54
N ILE A 113 -1.17 21.85 -4.69
CA ILE A 113 -1.70 21.03 -3.60
C ILE A 113 -0.77 19.80 -3.44
N HIS A 114 -0.41 19.47 -2.20
CA HIS A 114 0.37 18.25 -1.94
C HIS A 114 -0.46 17.00 -2.25
N PHE A 115 0.09 16.08 -3.04
CA PHE A 115 -0.57 14.85 -3.44
C PHE A 115 0.17 13.63 -2.90
N THR A 116 -0.54 12.79 -2.14
CA THR A 116 -0.02 11.49 -1.67
C THR A 116 -0.71 10.36 -2.44
N TYR A 117 0.08 9.54 -3.13
CA TYR A 117 -0.39 8.37 -3.86
C TYR A 117 0.03 7.08 -3.18
N LEU A 118 -0.93 6.21 -2.83
CA LEU A 118 -0.64 4.88 -2.34
C LEU A 118 -0.36 3.93 -3.50
N GLY A 119 0.92 3.74 -3.79
CA GLY A 119 1.45 2.81 -4.76
C GLY A 119 1.70 1.42 -4.18
N THR A 120 2.58 0.66 -4.84
CA THR A 120 2.90 -0.70 -4.44
C THR A 120 4.34 -1.06 -4.80
N GLY A 121 4.99 -1.88 -3.99
CA GLY A 121 6.23 -2.58 -4.33
C GLY A 121 6.01 -3.90 -5.06
N CYS A 122 4.74 -4.29 -5.36
CA CYS A 122 4.44 -5.49 -6.18
C CYS A 122 4.76 -5.27 -7.68
N ILE A 123 5.74 -4.44 -7.97
CA ILE A 123 6.27 -4.10 -9.29
C ILE A 123 7.71 -4.59 -9.47
N PHE A 124 8.25 -5.26 -8.46
CA PHE A 124 9.59 -5.81 -8.44
C PHE A 124 9.58 -7.33 -8.24
N ASP A 125 10.59 -8.01 -8.74
CA ASP A 125 10.89 -9.41 -8.44
C ASP A 125 12.40 -9.59 -8.28
N TYR A 126 12.82 -10.50 -7.40
CA TYR A 126 14.24 -10.80 -7.18
C TYR A 126 14.94 -11.11 -8.51
N ASP A 127 16.16 -10.63 -8.66
CA ASP A 127 17.00 -10.80 -9.83
C ASP A 127 18.49 -10.97 -9.44
N ASP A 128 19.40 -10.89 -10.42
CA ASP A 128 20.83 -11.07 -10.19
C ASP A 128 21.47 -9.96 -9.35
N GLU A 129 20.89 -8.76 -9.34
CA GLU A 129 21.35 -7.61 -8.54
C GLU A 129 20.66 -7.57 -7.18
N HIS A 130 19.38 -7.93 -7.13
CA HIS A 130 18.56 -7.94 -5.93
C HIS A 130 18.35 -9.37 -5.45
N LYS A 131 19.25 -9.82 -4.56
CA LYS A 131 19.35 -11.23 -4.17
C LYS A 131 18.18 -11.69 -3.31
N TYR A 132 17.79 -12.93 -3.51
CA TYR A 132 16.73 -13.59 -2.76
C TYR A 132 16.97 -13.54 -1.25
N GLY A 133 16.09 -12.81 -0.55
CA GLY A 133 16.13 -12.67 0.91
C GLY A 133 17.29 -11.86 1.48
N ASP A 134 18.13 -11.24 0.64
CA ASP A 134 19.21 -10.37 1.06
C ASP A 134 18.72 -8.92 1.20
N VAL A 135 18.65 -8.44 2.43
CA VAL A 135 18.19 -7.08 2.74
C VAL A 135 19.19 -6.01 2.31
N THR A 136 20.45 -6.37 2.08
CA THR A 136 21.49 -5.42 1.66
C THR A 136 21.43 -5.08 0.17
N THR A 137 20.66 -5.86 -0.58
CA THR A 137 20.40 -5.68 -2.02
C THR A 137 18.93 -5.39 -2.30
N GLY A 138 18.22 -4.73 -1.38
CA GLY A 138 16.82 -4.34 -1.55
C GLY A 138 16.61 -3.32 -2.65
N PHE A 139 15.45 -3.36 -3.32
CA PHE A 139 15.07 -2.35 -4.32
C PHE A 139 14.90 -0.99 -3.67
N THR A 140 15.65 -0.02 -4.14
CA THR A 140 15.60 1.38 -3.71
C THR A 140 14.42 2.12 -4.35
N GLU A 141 14.19 3.35 -3.90
CA GLU A 141 13.18 4.22 -4.50
C GLU A 141 13.49 4.62 -5.95
N GLN A 142 14.76 4.50 -6.37
CA GLN A 142 15.22 4.87 -7.72
C GLN A 142 15.13 3.72 -8.73
N ASP A 143 15.01 2.47 -8.23
CA ASP A 143 14.97 1.30 -9.09
C ASP A 143 13.75 1.27 -10.00
N LEU A 144 13.96 0.76 -11.21
CA LEU A 144 12.93 0.60 -12.22
C LEU A 144 12.14 -0.69 -11.98
N PRO A 145 10.81 -0.66 -12.12
CA PRO A 145 10.00 -1.87 -12.09
C PRO A 145 10.52 -2.93 -13.05
N ASN A 146 10.75 -4.15 -12.54
CA ASN A 146 11.24 -5.29 -13.31
C ASN A 146 10.25 -6.47 -13.36
N PHE A 147 9.09 -6.36 -12.69
CA PHE A 147 8.09 -7.43 -12.63
C PHE A 147 6.82 -7.09 -13.41
N PHE A 148 6.57 -7.85 -14.48
CA PHE A 148 5.41 -7.71 -15.39
C PHE A 148 4.58 -9.01 -15.49
N GLY A 149 4.63 -9.85 -14.45
CA GLY A 149 3.98 -11.17 -14.42
C GLY A 149 2.47 -11.16 -14.18
N SER A 150 1.87 -9.96 -14.03
CA SER A 150 0.42 -9.75 -13.94
C SER A 150 0.02 -8.43 -14.61
N SER A 151 -1.22 -8.32 -15.08
CA SER A 151 -1.75 -7.06 -15.59
C SER A 151 -1.75 -5.96 -14.52
N TYR A 152 -2.00 -6.33 -13.26
CA TYR A 152 -1.92 -5.43 -12.11
C TYR A 152 -0.51 -4.84 -11.97
N SER A 153 0.51 -5.68 -11.86
CA SER A 153 1.90 -5.24 -11.67
C SER A 153 2.41 -4.42 -12.85
N THR A 154 2.02 -4.80 -14.07
CA THR A 154 2.35 -4.04 -15.29
C THR A 154 1.78 -2.62 -15.21
N VAL A 155 0.48 -2.48 -14.97
CA VAL A 155 -0.17 -1.16 -14.88
C VAL A 155 0.39 -0.33 -13.73
N LYS A 156 0.58 -0.93 -12.56
CA LYS A 156 1.15 -0.24 -11.38
C LYS A 156 2.62 0.15 -11.60
N GLY A 157 3.41 -0.66 -12.31
CA GLY A 157 4.79 -0.32 -12.66
C GLY A 157 4.87 0.91 -13.57
N TYR A 158 4.02 0.99 -14.59
CA TYR A 158 3.93 2.20 -15.42
C TYR A 158 3.42 3.40 -14.62
N THR A 159 2.46 3.23 -13.72
CA THR A 159 1.99 4.31 -12.84
C THR A 159 3.12 4.84 -11.96
N ASP A 160 3.89 3.94 -11.34
CA ASP A 160 5.05 4.30 -10.53
C ASP A 160 6.07 5.14 -11.33
N ARG A 161 6.38 4.72 -12.56
CA ARG A 161 7.28 5.47 -13.45
C ARG A 161 6.75 6.85 -13.82
N LEU A 162 5.46 6.96 -14.10
CA LEU A 162 4.85 8.25 -14.44
C LEU A 162 4.75 9.18 -13.22
N MET A 163 4.55 8.63 -12.01
CA MET A 163 4.62 9.42 -10.77
C MET A 163 6.01 10.04 -10.57
N HIS A 164 7.11 9.38 -10.98
CA HIS A 164 8.45 9.93 -10.91
C HIS A 164 8.62 11.23 -11.73
N LEU A 165 7.81 11.47 -12.76
CA LEU A 165 7.79 12.73 -13.50
C LEU A 165 7.17 13.89 -12.69
N LEU A 166 6.46 13.59 -11.62
CA LEU A 166 5.70 14.53 -10.78
C LEU A 166 6.25 14.65 -9.35
N ASN A 167 7.19 13.77 -8.97
CA ASN A 167 7.70 13.64 -7.61
C ASN A 167 8.43 14.87 -7.05
N ASN A 168 9.02 15.70 -7.90
CA ASN A 168 9.91 16.77 -7.44
C ASN A 168 9.16 18.03 -6.97
N ASP A 169 7.85 18.14 -7.23
CA ASP A 169 7.10 19.37 -6.97
C ASP A 169 6.11 19.22 -5.80
N THR A 170 5.10 18.35 -5.97
CA THR A 170 3.99 18.25 -5.02
C THR A 170 3.62 16.81 -4.66
N THR A 171 4.22 15.82 -5.31
CA THR A 171 3.76 14.43 -5.23
C THR A 171 4.66 13.57 -4.34
N LEU A 172 4.03 12.84 -3.42
CA LEU A 172 4.61 11.75 -2.65
C LEU A 172 4.07 10.42 -3.19
N ASN A 173 4.94 9.61 -3.80
CA ASN A 173 4.65 8.25 -4.27
C ASN A 173 5.05 7.24 -3.19
N VAL A 174 4.10 6.45 -2.67
CA VAL A 174 4.31 5.55 -1.53
C VAL A 174 4.19 4.10 -1.98
N ARG A 175 5.23 3.31 -1.82
CA ARG A 175 5.22 1.86 -2.14
C ARG A 175 4.99 1.05 -0.88
N ILE A 176 3.83 0.37 -0.79
CA ILE A 176 3.54 -0.60 0.28
C ILE A 176 3.55 -2.02 -0.27
N ARG A 177 3.66 -3.03 0.60
CA ARG A 177 3.55 -4.44 0.22
C ARG A 177 2.77 -5.24 1.26
N MET A 178 1.96 -6.21 0.79
CA MET A 178 1.31 -7.23 1.63
C MET A 178 0.84 -6.65 2.97
N PRO A 179 -0.16 -5.73 2.97
CA PRO A 179 -0.54 -4.99 4.16
C PRO A 179 -1.07 -5.90 5.27
N ILE A 180 -0.58 -5.68 6.49
CA ILE A 180 -0.85 -6.45 7.69
C ILE A 180 -1.50 -5.55 8.75
N THR A 181 -2.51 -6.07 9.45
CA THR A 181 -3.11 -5.50 10.66
C THR A 181 -3.50 -6.61 11.64
N ASP A 182 -3.96 -6.22 12.83
CA ASP A 182 -4.57 -7.10 13.83
C ASP A 182 -6.03 -7.50 13.52
N GLU A 183 -6.63 -6.95 12.46
CA GLU A 183 -8.02 -7.24 12.07
C GLU A 183 -8.16 -8.58 11.34
N ILE A 184 -9.22 -9.33 11.64
CA ILE A 184 -9.54 -10.59 10.97
C ILE A 184 -10.48 -10.30 9.80
N ILE A 185 -9.91 -9.84 8.68
CA ILE A 185 -10.65 -9.51 7.46
C ILE A 185 -9.96 -10.04 6.20
N ASP A 186 -10.71 -10.29 5.15
CA ASP A 186 -10.21 -10.84 3.86
C ASP A 186 -9.08 -10.04 3.21
N ARG A 187 -8.87 -8.78 3.60
CA ARG A 187 -7.84 -7.90 3.03
C ARG A 187 -6.52 -7.99 3.77
N ASN A 188 -6.54 -8.39 5.04
CA ASN A 188 -5.34 -8.56 5.86
C ASN A 188 -4.54 -9.75 5.34
N PHE A 189 -3.24 -9.54 5.12
CA PHE A 189 -2.36 -10.57 4.58
C PHE A 189 -2.29 -11.81 5.46
N ILE A 190 -2.23 -11.66 6.79
CA ILE A 190 -2.23 -12.78 7.74
C ILE A 190 -3.53 -13.60 7.59
N THR A 191 -4.70 -12.94 7.59
CA THR A 191 -5.98 -13.62 7.40
C THR A 191 -6.03 -14.37 6.07
N LYS A 192 -5.45 -13.82 5.00
CA LYS A 192 -5.40 -14.52 3.70
C LYS A 192 -4.60 -15.82 3.78
N ILE A 193 -3.36 -15.75 4.30
CA ILE A 193 -2.47 -16.93 4.30
C ILE A 193 -2.94 -18.00 5.28
N THR A 194 -3.63 -17.64 6.36
CA THR A 194 -4.24 -18.62 7.27
C THR A 194 -5.46 -19.34 6.67
N ASN A 195 -6.06 -18.78 5.62
CA ASN A 195 -7.18 -19.39 4.89
C ASN A 195 -6.75 -20.14 3.62
N TYR A 196 -5.46 -20.11 3.24
CA TYR A 196 -5.00 -20.84 2.06
C TYR A 196 -4.72 -22.31 2.38
N LYS A 197 -5.08 -23.20 1.44
CA LYS A 197 -4.81 -24.64 1.58
C LYS A 197 -3.34 -24.98 1.47
N LYS A 198 -2.61 -24.24 0.64
CA LYS A 198 -1.18 -24.40 0.39
C LYS A 198 -0.49 -23.04 0.30
N ILE A 199 0.74 -22.96 0.74
CA ILE A 199 1.54 -21.75 0.85
C ILE A 199 2.82 -21.88 0.03
N CYS A 200 3.06 -20.91 -0.84
CA CYS A 200 4.38 -20.69 -1.45
C CYS A 200 5.14 -19.69 -0.56
N SER A 201 6.15 -20.19 0.14
CA SER A 201 6.86 -19.41 1.16
C SER A 201 8.13 -18.79 0.61
N ILE A 202 8.11 -17.47 0.43
CA ILE A 202 9.25 -16.68 -0.07
C ILE A 202 9.42 -15.47 0.85
N PRO A 203 10.66 -15.08 1.22
CA PRO A 203 10.93 -13.84 1.95
C PRO A 203 10.47 -12.62 1.14
N ASN A 204 9.74 -11.72 1.80
CA ASN A 204 9.22 -10.50 1.20
C ASN A 204 9.23 -9.35 2.20
N SER A 205 9.42 -8.12 1.72
CA SER A 205 9.06 -6.92 2.48
C SER A 205 7.55 -6.85 2.67
N MET A 206 7.12 -6.41 3.85
CA MET A 206 5.69 -6.26 4.18
C MET A 206 5.45 -4.95 4.95
N THR A 207 4.19 -4.50 4.95
CA THR A 207 3.78 -3.23 5.58
C THR A 207 2.81 -3.51 6.72
N VAL A 208 3.23 -3.26 7.95
CA VAL A 208 2.32 -3.29 9.12
C VAL A 208 1.62 -1.94 9.24
N LEU A 209 0.35 -1.91 8.85
CA LEU A 209 -0.44 -0.67 8.73
C LEU A 209 -0.62 0.06 10.06
N ASN A 210 -0.78 -0.67 11.17
CA ASN A 210 -0.94 -0.08 12.51
C ASN A 210 0.24 0.83 12.88
N GLU A 211 1.44 0.48 12.44
CA GLU A 211 2.67 1.23 12.70
C GLU A 211 2.95 2.26 11.60
N LEU A 212 2.82 1.87 10.33
CA LEU A 212 3.30 2.68 9.21
C LEU A 212 2.31 3.72 8.69
N LEU A 213 0.99 3.58 8.94
CA LEU A 213 0.05 4.64 8.54
C LEU A 213 0.22 5.94 9.34
N PRO A 214 0.43 5.93 10.67
CA PRO A 214 0.78 7.17 11.39
C PRO A 214 2.06 7.83 10.86
N VAL A 215 3.09 7.03 10.55
CA VAL A 215 4.34 7.52 9.93
C VAL A 215 4.05 8.18 8.59
N LEU A 216 3.28 7.53 7.71
CA LEU A 216 2.87 8.08 6.42
C LEU A 216 2.13 9.41 6.58
N MET A 217 1.25 9.54 7.58
CA MET A 217 0.49 10.78 7.77
C MET A 217 1.41 11.93 8.17
N ASN A 218 2.39 11.70 9.02
CA ASN A 218 3.38 12.72 9.37
C ASN A 218 4.19 13.16 8.13
N ILE A 219 4.70 12.19 7.35
CA ILE A 219 5.45 12.47 6.10
C ILE A 219 4.59 13.29 5.13
N ALA A 220 3.33 12.95 4.97
CA ALA A 220 2.41 13.65 4.07
C ALA A 220 2.07 15.06 4.57
N LEU A 221 1.79 15.24 5.87
CA LEU A 221 1.47 16.54 6.46
C LEU A 221 2.69 17.48 6.42
N ASP A 222 3.91 16.95 6.53
CA ASP A 222 5.17 17.67 6.30
C ASP A 222 5.43 18.00 4.83
N LYS A 223 4.52 17.63 3.94
CA LYS A 223 4.62 17.86 2.48
C LYS A 223 5.91 17.30 1.88
N LYS A 224 6.40 16.18 2.41
CA LYS A 224 7.53 15.48 1.77
C LYS A 224 7.12 15.00 0.38
N THR A 225 8.04 15.08 -0.57
CA THR A 225 7.82 14.68 -1.98
C THR A 225 8.83 13.60 -2.37
N GLY A 226 8.65 13.01 -3.53
CA GLY A 226 9.49 11.91 -4.00
C GLY A 226 8.82 10.56 -3.88
N THR A 227 9.61 9.50 -3.96
CA THR A 227 9.14 8.12 -3.72
C THR A 227 9.64 7.64 -2.36
N ILE A 228 8.84 6.83 -1.66
CA ILE A 228 9.23 6.19 -0.41
C ILE A 228 8.77 4.73 -0.38
N ASN A 229 9.67 3.83 0.01
CA ASN A 229 9.37 2.44 0.30
C ASN A 229 8.82 2.32 1.73
N LEU A 230 7.50 2.28 1.89
CA LEU A 230 6.83 2.25 3.18
C LEU A 230 6.58 0.79 3.61
N THR A 231 7.65 0.08 3.94
CA THR A 231 7.62 -1.27 4.50
C THR A 231 8.41 -1.31 5.80
N ASN A 232 8.10 -2.28 6.65
CA ASN A 232 8.94 -2.50 7.84
C ASN A 232 10.33 -3.02 7.40
N PRO A 233 11.42 -2.57 8.03
CA PRO A 233 12.76 -3.04 7.73
C PRO A 233 12.89 -4.55 7.79
N GLY A 234 13.61 -5.12 6.83
CA GLY A 234 13.83 -6.56 6.72
C GLY A 234 12.81 -7.29 5.86
N VAL A 235 12.90 -8.60 5.86
CA VAL A 235 11.99 -9.51 5.15
C VAL A 235 11.47 -10.60 6.08
N ILE A 236 10.28 -11.12 5.75
CA ILE A 236 9.68 -12.27 6.42
C ILE A 236 9.01 -13.16 5.38
N SER A 237 9.10 -14.47 5.56
CA SER A 237 8.44 -15.45 4.70
C SER A 237 7.05 -15.80 5.24
N HIS A 238 6.22 -16.37 4.38
CA HIS A 238 4.90 -16.84 4.79
C HIS A 238 4.99 -17.89 5.90
N ASN A 239 5.95 -18.84 5.80
CA ASN A 239 6.14 -19.87 6.83
C ASN A 239 6.52 -19.26 8.17
N GLU A 240 7.43 -18.29 8.21
CA GLU A 240 7.80 -17.62 9.47
C GLU A 240 6.58 -16.94 10.12
N ILE A 241 5.71 -16.31 9.33
CA ILE A 241 4.46 -15.72 9.86
C ILE A 241 3.54 -16.81 10.41
N LEU A 242 3.37 -17.94 9.69
CA LEU A 242 2.50 -19.03 10.12
C LEU A 242 3.03 -19.79 11.32
N GLU A 243 4.35 -19.92 11.46
CA GLU A 243 4.99 -20.42 12.69
C GLU A 243 4.69 -19.51 13.87
N MET A 244 4.87 -18.19 13.72
CA MET A 244 4.50 -17.23 14.76
C MET A 244 3.00 -17.26 15.08
N TYR A 245 2.14 -17.40 14.05
CA TYR A 245 0.69 -17.51 14.22
C TYR A 245 0.33 -18.76 15.04
N LYS A 246 0.94 -19.89 14.72
CA LYS A 246 0.76 -21.14 15.48
C LYS A 246 1.20 -20.98 16.93
N ASP A 247 2.37 -20.37 17.18
CA ASP A 247 2.90 -20.21 18.53
C ASP A 247 2.07 -19.23 19.38
N ILE A 248 1.57 -18.15 18.77
CA ILE A 248 0.93 -17.06 19.50
C ILE A 248 -0.60 -17.20 19.51
N VAL A 249 -1.21 -17.49 18.35
CA VAL A 249 -2.67 -17.40 18.16
C VAL A 249 -3.36 -18.75 18.26
N ASP A 250 -2.94 -19.73 17.45
CA ASP A 250 -3.59 -21.05 17.36
C ASP A 250 -2.55 -22.19 17.32
N PRO A 251 -2.24 -22.81 18.47
CA PRO A 251 -1.28 -23.92 18.55
C PRO A 251 -1.67 -25.16 17.73
N SER A 252 -2.92 -25.28 17.32
CA SER A 252 -3.40 -26.40 16.50
C SER A 252 -3.26 -26.15 15.00
N PHE A 253 -2.89 -24.92 14.60
CA PHE A 253 -2.81 -24.51 13.19
C PHE A 253 -1.77 -25.35 12.42
N THR A 254 -2.13 -25.78 11.23
CA THR A 254 -1.29 -26.52 10.31
C THR A 254 -1.47 -26.04 8.88
N TRP A 255 -0.43 -26.16 8.08
CA TRP A 255 -0.46 -25.81 6.65
C TRP A 255 0.42 -26.73 5.83
N ALA A 256 0.30 -26.67 4.53
CA ALA A 256 1.16 -27.36 3.58
C ALA A 256 1.81 -26.35 2.64
N ASN A 257 3.02 -26.68 2.17
CA ASN A 257 3.71 -25.87 1.19
C ASN A 257 3.57 -26.43 -0.22
N PHE A 258 3.79 -25.58 -1.21
CA PHE A 258 4.00 -25.93 -2.61
C PHE A 258 5.05 -24.98 -3.22
N THR A 259 5.62 -25.40 -4.36
CA THR A 259 6.68 -24.64 -5.01
C THR A 259 6.13 -23.47 -5.82
N ILE A 260 7.02 -22.56 -6.29
CA ILE A 260 6.64 -21.48 -7.20
C ILE A 260 6.07 -22.04 -8.50
N GLU A 261 6.67 -23.12 -9.03
CA GLU A 261 6.23 -23.77 -10.25
C GLU A 261 4.81 -24.33 -10.09
N GLU A 262 4.53 -25.02 -8.99
CA GLU A 262 3.18 -25.49 -8.65
C GLU A 262 2.20 -24.35 -8.49
N GLN A 263 2.59 -23.25 -7.83
CA GLN A 263 1.76 -22.05 -7.68
C GLN A 263 1.41 -21.43 -9.04
N ASN A 264 2.40 -21.30 -9.94
CA ASN A 264 2.21 -20.69 -11.25
C ASN A 264 1.31 -21.52 -12.19
N LEU A 265 1.11 -22.81 -11.90
CA LEU A 265 0.17 -23.66 -12.65
C LEU A 265 -1.30 -23.41 -12.28
N ILE A 266 -1.58 -22.89 -11.08
CA ILE A 266 -2.94 -22.75 -10.57
C ILE A 266 -3.43 -21.30 -10.51
N LEU A 267 -2.53 -20.31 -10.53
CA LEU A 267 -2.88 -18.89 -10.48
C LEU A 267 -2.97 -18.29 -11.89
N ALA A 268 -3.94 -17.41 -12.11
CA ALA A 268 -4.10 -16.70 -13.37
C ALA A 268 -2.98 -15.66 -13.61
N SER A 269 -2.30 -15.22 -12.54
CA SER A 269 -1.19 -14.26 -12.59
C SER A 269 -0.03 -14.71 -11.70
N LYS A 270 1.20 -14.42 -12.11
CA LYS A 270 2.38 -14.62 -11.27
C LYS A 270 2.36 -13.64 -10.09
N ARG A 271 3.11 -13.96 -9.04
CA ARG A 271 3.26 -13.15 -7.83
C ARG A 271 4.66 -12.56 -7.77
N SER A 272 4.72 -11.28 -7.46
CA SER A 272 5.94 -10.50 -7.22
C SER A 272 6.55 -10.89 -5.87
N ASN A 273 7.85 -11.09 -5.83
CA ASN A 273 8.60 -11.37 -4.60
C ASN A 273 9.84 -10.48 -4.58
N ASN A 274 10.02 -9.71 -3.51
CA ASN A 274 11.15 -8.80 -3.40
C ASN A 274 11.40 -8.32 -1.97
N CYS A 275 12.58 -7.74 -1.78
CA CYS A 275 12.94 -6.91 -0.65
C CYS A 275 13.00 -5.44 -1.11
N LEU A 276 12.32 -4.54 -0.42
CA LEU A 276 12.46 -3.09 -0.62
C LEU A 276 13.50 -2.55 0.36
N ASP A 277 14.38 -1.70 -0.12
CA ASP A 277 15.28 -0.92 0.72
C ASP A 277 14.47 0.10 1.54
N THR A 278 14.75 0.20 2.83
CA THR A 278 14.04 1.09 3.77
C THR A 278 14.95 2.18 4.33
N THR A 279 16.14 2.35 3.76
CA THR A 279 17.15 3.28 4.25
C THR A 279 16.61 4.72 4.36
N ILE A 280 15.86 5.19 3.35
CA ILE A 280 15.27 6.55 3.38
C ILE A 280 14.28 6.68 4.54
N LEU A 281 13.43 5.68 4.76
CA LEU A 281 12.45 5.68 5.85
C LEU A 281 13.13 5.64 7.23
N GLU A 282 14.21 4.87 7.38
CA GLU A 282 14.96 4.71 8.64
C GLU A 282 15.84 5.92 8.96
N TYR A 283 16.35 6.62 7.96
CA TYR A 283 17.17 7.83 8.12
C TYR A 283 16.39 9.05 8.63
N ASP A 284 15.09 9.08 8.42
CA ASP A 284 14.27 10.14 9.00
C ASP A 284 14.10 9.84 10.50
N SER A 285 15.01 10.40 11.32
CA SER A 285 15.15 10.14 12.75
C SER A 285 13.89 10.39 13.59
N ASN A 286 12.85 10.98 12.97
CA ASN A 286 11.55 11.19 13.60
C ASN A 286 10.70 9.91 13.65
N TYR A 287 11.05 8.86 12.86
CA TYR A 287 10.25 7.64 12.76
C TYR A 287 11.04 6.41 13.17
N LYS A 288 10.74 5.88 14.35
CA LYS A 288 11.29 4.58 14.80
C LYS A 288 10.40 3.47 14.27
N VAL A 289 10.80 2.89 13.14
CA VAL A 289 10.09 1.75 12.53
C VAL A 289 10.74 0.44 12.98
N LYS A 290 9.92 -0.48 13.50
CA LYS A 290 10.38 -1.80 13.94
C LYS A 290 10.68 -2.72 12.77
N ASN A 291 11.60 -3.69 12.98
CA ASN A 291 11.80 -4.77 12.04
C ASN A 291 10.51 -5.57 11.82
N ILE A 292 10.31 -6.05 10.59
CA ILE A 292 9.07 -6.76 10.20
C ILE A 292 8.73 -7.93 11.12
N LYS A 293 9.72 -8.70 11.59
CA LYS A 293 9.47 -9.87 12.45
C LYS A 293 8.97 -9.46 13.84
N GLU A 294 9.46 -8.34 14.36
CA GLU A 294 9.00 -7.75 15.62
C GLU A 294 7.56 -7.22 15.47
N SER A 295 7.31 -6.44 14.42
CA SER A 295 5.99 -5.85 14.16
C SER A 295 4.92 -6.92 13.90
N VAL A 296 5.26 -8.01 13.20
CA VAL A 296 4.34 -9.15 13.00
C VAL A 296 4.01 -9.84 14.33
N ARG A 297 4.98 -10.02 15.21
CA ARG A 297 4.75 -10.59 16.55
C ARG A 297 3.80 -9.74 17.38
N ASP A 298 3.98 -8.42 17.36
CA ASP A 298 3.09 -7.48 18.04
C ASP A 298 1.65 -7.56 17.51
N VAL A 299 1.51 -7.56 16.19
CA VAL A 299 0.20 -7.70 15.52
C VAL A 299 -0.49 -9.03 15.88
N LEU A 300 0.24 -10.14 15.87
CA LEU A 300 -0.32 -11.45 16.23
C LEU A 300 -0.76 -11.50 17.70
N THR A 301 -0.04 -10.82 18.59
CA THR A 301 -0.43 -10.69 19.99
C THR A 301 -1.76 -9.92 20.15
N LEU A 302 -1.92 -8.80 19.42
CA LEU A 302 -3.17 -8.05 19.37
C LEU A 302 -4.31 -8.88 18.75
N MET A 303 -4.02 -9.57 17.64
CA MET A 303 -4.99 -10.44 16.95
C MET A 303 -5.51 -11.55 17.89
N LYS A 304 -4.64 -12.17 18.70
CA LYS A 304 -5.04 -13.14 19.70
C LYS A 304 -6.04 -12.55 20.71
N GLY A 305 -5.78 -11.32 21.20
CA GLY A 305 -6.70 -10.63 22.11
C GLY A 305 -8.07 -10.33 21.48
N ASN A 306 -8.10 -10.09 20.17
CA ASN A 306 -9.35 -9.87 19.40
C ASN A 306 -10.15 -11.19 19.18
N ILE A 307 -9.47 -12.34 19.15
CA ILE A 307 -10.11 -13.68 19.00
C ILE A 307 -10.60 -14.21 20.34
N TYR A 308 -9.81 -14.02 21.39
CA TYR A 308 -10.06 -14.53 22.74
C TYR A 308 -10.07 -13.35 23.74
N PRO A 309 -11.14 -12.53 23.73
CA PRO A 309 -11.26 -11.32 24.56
C PRO A 309 -11.37 -11.61 26.06
#